data_cc86778828eccce11fd08561403cad47
#
_entry.id   cc86778828eccce11fd08561403cad47
#
_cell.length_a   1.000
_cell.length_b   1.000
_cell.length_c   1.000
_cell.angle_alpha   90.00
_cell.angle_beta   90.00
_cell.angle_gamma   90.00
#
_symmetry.space_group_name_H-M   'P 1'
#
loop_
_entity.id
_entity.type
_entity.pdbx_description
1 polymer ?
#
loop_
_entity_poly.entity_id
_entity_poly.type
_entity_poly.pdbx_seq_one_letter_code
_entity_poly.pdbx_strand_id
1 'polypeptide(L)'
;MREPAPGQSVLIEAFWLDYQRTCNIEVPGFAASALGHSRAVADELAELIVTGIKRAHTTLEHDFTADNDSLPQPGDHLVVLDGRGRPRAIVRNHHVERRHFDEIDDAFAFEAGEGDLTLRWWLTAHRQEFAERAEREGFQVGERVVLILEYFERVWPADAAGEAP
;
A
#
# COMPACT_ATOMS: atom_id res chain seq x y z
N MET A 1 7.16 7.76 10.58
CA MET A 1 5.68 7.67 10.44
C MET A 1 5.04 8.75 11.29
N ARG A 2 4.16 9.58 10.73
CA ARG A 2 3.43 10.55 11.53
C ARG A 2 2.34 9.84 12.32
N GLU A 3 2.30 10.02 13.63
CA GLU A 3 1.16 9.57 14.42
C GLU A 3 -0.13 10.22 13.92
N PRO A 4 -1.22 9.45 13.77
CA PRO A 4 -2.51 10.02 13.37
C PRO A 4 -3.03 11.01 14.43
N ALA A 5 -3.75 12.03 13.97
CA ALA A 5 -4.43 12.95 14.89
C ALA A 5 -5.43 12.20 15.78
N PRO A 6 -5.71 12.67 17.02
CA PRO A 6 -6.55 11.94 17.98
C PRO A 6 -7.91 11.47 17.44
N GLY A 7 -8.56 12.29 16.61
CA GLY A 7 -9.85 11.89 16.00
C GLY A 7 -9.70 10.88 14.87
N GLN A 8 -8.57 10.85 14.16
CA GLN A 8 -8.26 9.86 13.14
C GLN A 8 -7.97 8.48 13.76
N SER A 9 -7.27 8.46 14.89
CA SER A 9 -7.02 7.22 15.63
C SER A 9 -8.31 6.49 16.03
N VAL A 10 -9.32 7.21 16.49
CA VAL A 10 -10.62 6.64 16.87
C VAL A 10 -11.33 6.01 15.66
N LEU A 11 -11.32 6.67 14.51
CA LEU A 11 -11.94 6.14 13.29
C LEU A 11 -11.21 4.90 12.77
N ILE A 12 -9.89 4.89 12.81
CA ILE A 12 -9.06 3.76 12.39
C ILE A 12 -9.30 2.57 13.30
N GLU A 13 -9.29 2.77 14.61
CA GLU A 13 -9.60 1.73 15.61
C GLU A 13 -11.00 1.14 15.43
N ALA A 14 -12.01 1.99 15.25
CA ALA A 14 -13.38 1.55 15.03
C ALA A 14 -13.50 0.71 13.76
N PHE A 15 -12.86 1.13 12.67
CA PHE A 15 -12.83 0.40 11.39
C PHE A 15 -12.16 -0.98 11.52
N TRP A 16 -11.05 -1.05 12.26
CA TRP A 16 -10.37 -2.30 12.57
C TRP A 16 -11.21 -3.26 13.42
N LEU A 17 -11.86 -2.74 14.46
CA LEU A 17 -12.74 -3.53 15.32
C LEU A 17 -13.96 -4.08 14.57
N ASP A 18 -14.53 -3.31 13.65
CA ASP A 18 -15.64 -3.78 12.81
C ASP A 18 -15.23 -4.95 11.94
N TYR A 19 -14.03 -4.89 11.34
CA TYR A 19 -13.46 -6.01 10.59
C TYR A 19 -13.32 -7.26 11.47
N GLN A 20 -12.67 -7.15 12.62
CA GLN A 20 -12.45 -8.28 13.52
C GLN A 20 -13.77 -8.91 14.00
N ARG A 21 -14.73 -8.09 14.38
CA ARG A 21 -16.05 -8.55 14.85
C ARG A 21 -16.85 -9.22 13.72
N THR A 22 -16.91 -8.62 12.55
CA THR A 22 -17.69 -9.13 11.44
C THR A 22 -17.11 -10.42 10.88
N CYS A 23 -15.80 -10.53 10.81
CA CYS A 23 -15.12 -11.74 10.34
C CYS A 23 -14.88 -12.78 11.43
N ASN A 24 -15.22 -12.46 12.70
CA ASN A 24 -14.99 -13.32 13.87
C ASN A 24 -13.54 -13.82 13.97
N ILE A 25 -12.60 -12.89 13.89
CA ILE A 25 -11.16 -13.14 13.94
C ILE A 25 -10.50 -12.29 15.01
N GLU A 26 -9.37 -12.77 15.51
CA GLU A 26 -8.46 -11.99 16.33
C GLU A 26 -7.12 -11.90 15.63
N VAL A 27 -6.66 -10.68 15.37
CA VAL A 27 -5.36 -10.40 14.77
C VAL A 27 -4.60 -9.48 15.72
N PRO A 28 -3.32 -9.79 16.02
CA PRO A 28 -2.59 -9.10 17.10
C PRO A 28 -2.28 -7.64 16.80
N GLY A 29 -2.38 -7.18 15.55
CA GLY A 29 -2.10 -5.80 15.23
C GLY A 29 -2.24 -5.48 13.74
N PHE A 30 -2.10 -4.20 13.45
CA PHE A 30 -2.16 -3.64 12.10
C PHE A 30 -1.29 -2.39 11.99
N ALA A 31 -0.89 -2.06 10.77
CA ALA A 31 -0.39 -0.73 10.42
C ALA A 31 -1.51 0.09 9.77
N ALA A 32 -1.39 1.40 9.74
CA ALA A 32 -2.31 2.28 9.03
C ALA A 32 -1.50 3.32 8.25
N SER A 33 -1.80 3.50 6.98
CA SER A 33 -1.09 4.44 6.12
C SER A 33 -1.93 4.90 4.93
N ALA A 34 -1.73 6.14 4.53
CA ALA A 34 -2.11 6.61 3.20
C ALA A 34 -0.97 6.26 2.23
N LEU A 35 -1.30 5.69 1.10
CA LEU A 35 -0.33 5.33 0.07
C LEU A 35 -0.11 6.50 -0.90
N GLY A 36 1.06 6.56 -1.51
CA GLY A 36 1.41 7.61 -2.46
C GLY A 36 1.97 8.89 -1.82
N HIS A 37 2.35 9.84 -2.67
CA HIS A 37 3.13 11.02 -2.31
C HIS A 37 2.32 12.31 -2.14
N SER A 38 1.01 12.25 -2.38
CA SER A 38 0.09 13.39 -2.24
C SER A 38 -1.29 12.93 -1.79
N ARG A 39 -2.12 13.91 -1.33
CA ARG A 39 -3.50 13.63 -0.96
C ARG A 39 -4.32 13.08 -2.13
N ALA A 40 -4.17 13.66 -3.32
CA ALA A 40 -4.87 13.23 -4.52
C ALA A 40 -4.49 11.81 -4.92
N VAL A 41 -3.21 11.47 -4.88
CA VAL A 41 -2.72 10.11 -5.17
C VAL A 41 -3.20 9.13 -4.10
N ALA A 42 -3.20 9.52 -2.82
CA ALA A 42 -3.73 8.67 -1.75
C ALA A 42 -5.22 8.35 -1.93
N ASP A 43 -6.02 9.33 -2.35
CA ASP A 43 -7.44 9.11 -2.67
C ASP A 43 -7.60 8.12 -3.85
N GLU A 44 -6.83 8.30 -4.91
CA GLU A 44 -6.84 7.44 -6.08
C GLU A 44 -6.43 6.00 -5.74
N LEU A 45 -5.32 5.82 -5.04
CA LEU A 45 -4.83 4.50 -4.67
C LEU A 45 -5.79 3.77 -3.71
N ALA A 46 -6.38 4.50 -2.75
CA ALA A 46 -7.40 3.93 -1.89
C ALA A 46 -8.62 3.43 -2.68
N GLU A 47 -9.07 4.19 -3.66
CA GLU A 47 -10.18 3.80 -4.53
C GLU A 47 -9.85 2.56 -5.39
N LEU A 48 -8.63 2.50 -5.95
CA LEU A 48 -8.17 1.34 -6.71
C LEU A 48 -8.11 0.06 -5.85
N ILE A 49 -7.78 0.19 -4.57
CA ILE A 49 -7.79 -0.92 -3.61
C ILE A 49 -9.23 -1.32 -3.28
N VAL A 50 -10.10 -0.36 -3.00
CA VAL A 50 -11.53 -0.63 -2.69
C VAL A 50 -12.21 -1.35 -3.85
N THR A 51 -11.93 -0.95 -5.09
CA THR A 51 -12.50 -1.58 -6.29
C THR A 51 -11.82 -2.89 -6.71
N GLY A 52 -10.73 -3.28 -6.04
CA GLY A 52 -10.01 -4.53 -6.31
C GLY A 52 -9.07 -4.48 -7.52
N ILE A 53 -8.86 -3.31 -8.11
CA ILE A 53 -7.93 -3.12 -9.24
C ILE A 53 -6.49 -3.17 -8.76
N LYS A 54 -6.17 -2.49 -7.66
CA LYS A 54 -4.83 -2.50 -7.05
C LYS A 54 -4.72 -3.63 -6.04
N ARG A 55 -3.79 -4.56 -6.29
CA ARG A 55 -3.52 -5.75 -5.47
C ARG A 55 -2.05 -5.92 -5.09
N ALA A 56 -1.22 -4.94 -5.47
CA ALA A 56 0.17 -4.91 -5.06
C ALA A 56 0.64 -3.47 -4.83
N HIS A 57 1.66 -3.32 -4.00
CA HIS A 57 2.26 -2.03 -3.68
C HIS A 57 3.77 -2.14 -3.58
N THR A 58 4.45 -1.04 -3.84
CA THR A 58 5.91 -0.94 -3.82
C THR A 58 6.35 0.10 -2.80
N THR A 59 7.34 -0.27 -2.01
CA THR A 59 8.04 0.64 -1.10
C THR A 59 9.54 0.53 -1.35
N LEU A 60 10.27 1.63 -1.25
CA LEU A 60 11.73 1.60 -1.26
C LEU A 60 12.24 0.89 0.00
N GLU A 61 13.17 -0.04 -0.15
CA GLU A 61 13.83 -0.67 1.01
C GLU A 61 14.50 0.37 1.92
N HIS A 62 14.97 1.47 1.32
CA HIS A 62 15.52 2.61 2.02
C HIS A 62 14.60 3.13 3.14
N ASP A 63 13.28 3.14 2.93
CA ASP A 63 12.32 3.65 3.92
C ASP A 63 12.35 2.84 5.22
N PHE A 64 12.45 1.52 5.11
CA PHE A 64 12.52 0.64 6.28
C PHE A 64 13.86 0.78 7.01
N THR A 65 14.96 0.89 6.28
CA THR A 65 16.29 1.05 6.89
C THR A 65 16.49 2.41 7.54
N ALA A 66 15.96 3.48 6.94
CA ALA A 66 16.04 4.83 7.47
C ALA A 66 15.29 4.99 8.81
N ASP A 67 14.11 4.37 8.90
CA ASP A 67 13.25 4.40 10.09
C ASP A 67 13.54 3.28 11.10
N ASN A 68 14.47 2.38 10.78
CA ASN A 68 14.77 1.16 11.54
C ASN A 68 13.51 0.29 11.76
N ASP A 69 12.64 0.28 10.76
CA ASP A 69 11.42 -0.51 10.76
C ASP A 69 11.67 -1.94 10.25
N SER A 70 10.86 -2.86 10.73
CA SER A 70 10.85 -4.24 10.21
C SER A 70 10.26 -4.27 8.81
N LEU A 71 10.79 -5.13 7.95
CA LEU A 71 10.21 -5.40 6.64
C LEU A 71 8.82 -6.03 6.78
N PRO A 72 7.89 -5.71 5.88
CA PRO A 72 6.57 -6.33 5.88
C PRO A 72 6.67 -7.84 5.65
N GLN A 73 5.71 -8.56 6.18
CA GLN A 73 5.64 -10.01 6.13
C GLN A 73 4.29 -10.48 5.58
N PRO A 74 4.20 -11.71 4.99
CA PRO A 74 2.91 -12.33 4.75
C PRO A 74 2.09 -12.44 6.04
N GLY A 75 0.80 -12.10 5.95
CA GLY A 75 -0.10 -12.04 7.11
C GLY A 75 -0.25 -10.65 7.73
N ASP A 76 0.64 -9.72 7.44
CA ASP A 76 0.53 -8.35 7.91
C ASP A 76 -0.71 -7.66 7.35
N HIS A 77 -1.37 -6.87 8.19
CA HIS A 77 -2.54 -6.10 7.84
C HIS A 77 -2.22 -4.62 7.78
N LEU A 78 -2.80 -3.95 6.78
CA LEU A 78 -2.71 -2.51 6.62
C LEU A 78 -4.13 -1.93 6.52
N VAL A 79 -4.45 -0.97 7.38
CA VAL A 79 -5.61 -0.09 7.18
C VAL A 79 -5.20 1.00 6.20
N VAL A 80 -5.79 0.97 5.02
CA VAL A 80 -5.53 1.93 3.94
C VAL A 80 -6.33 3.19 4.18
N LEU A 81 -5.65 4.31 4.25
CA LEU A 81 -6.23 5.63 4.48
C LEU A 81 -6.33 6.42 3.17
N ASP A 82 -7.33 7.28 3.08
CA ASP A 82 -7.41 8.27 2.00
C ASP A 82 -6.51 9.49 2.30
N GLY A 83 -6.52 10.46 1.39
CA GLY A 83 -5.73 11.70 1.52
C GLY A 83 -6.11 12.60 2.69
N ARG A 84 -7.21 12.31 3.38
CA ARG A 84 -7.66 12.98 4.61
C ARG A 84 -7.40 12.14 5.86
N GLY A 85 -6.77 10.98 5.72
CA GLY A 85 -6.49 10.08 6.82
C GLY A 85 -7.70 9.25 7.29
N ARG A 86 -8.73 9.12 6.47
CA ARG A 86 -9.91 8.30 6.79
C ARG A 86 -9.69 6.87 6.31
N PRO A 87 -10.05 5.85 7.09
CA PRO A 87 -9.92 4.46 6.70
C PRO A 87 -10.87 4.14 5.53
N ARG A 88 -10.35 3.45 4.51
CA ARG A 88 -11.07 3.07 3.29
C ARG A 88 -11.15 1.57 3.09
N ALA A 89 -10.09 0.87 3.42
CA ALA A 89 -9.98 -0.57 3.25
C ALA A 89 -9.00 -1.16 4.27
N ILE A 90 -9.09 -2.47 4.48
CA ILE A 90 -8.04 -3.26 5.12
C ILE A 90 -7.55 -4.27 4.10
N VAL A 91 -6.24 -4.32 3.91
CA VAL A 91 -5.57 -5.32 3.09
C VAL A 91 -4.72 -6.23 3.95
N ARG A 92 -4.52 -7.46 3.49
CA ARG A 92 -3.63 -8.44 4.12
C ARG A 92 -2.61 -8.92 3.10
N ASN A 93 -1.34 -8.86 3.45
CA ASN A 93 -0.27 -9.38 2.62
C ASN A 93 -0.33 -10.90 2.53
N HIS A 94 -0.24 -11.44 1.34
CA HIS A 94 -0.11 -12.88 1.11
C HIS A 94 1.25 -13.27 0.52
N HIS A 95 1.98 -12.30 -0.05
CA HIS A 95 3.33 -12.49 -0.56
C HIS A 95 4.12 -11.19 -0.46
N VAL A 96 5.37 -11.29 -0.07
CA VAL A 96 6.31 -10.17 0.01
C VAL A 96 7.63 -10.60 -0.60
N GLU A 97 8.21 -9.76 -1.46
CA GLU A 97 9.50 -10.04 -2.06
C GLU A 97 10.36 -8.79 -2.20
N ARG A 98 11.65 -9.01 -2.26
CA ARG A 98 12.66 -8.01 -2.57
C ARG A 98 13.01 -8.09 -4.04
N ARG A 99 12.96 -6.96 -4.76
CA ARG A 99 13.30 -6.91 -6.18
C ARG A 99 13.98 -5.59 -6.53
N HIS A 100 14.89 -5.61 -7.47
CA HIS A 100 15.46 -4.37 -8.01
C HIS A 100 14.48 -3.72 -8.98
N PHE A 101 14.57 -2.39 -9.11
CA PHE A 101 13.69 -1.61 -9.99
C PHE A 101 13.74 -2.12 -11.44
N ASP A 102 14.92 -2.45 -11.96
CA ASP A 102 15.11 -2.96 -13.32
C ASP A 102 14.63 -4.42 -13.53
N GLU A 103 14.16 -5.08 -12.48
CA GLU A 103 13.61 -6.44 -12.52
C GLU A 103 12.07 -6.46 -12.45
N ILE A 104 11.42 -5.30 -12.37
CA ILE A 104 9.95 -5.21 -12.38
C ILE A 104 9.43 -5.62 -13.75
N ASP A 105 8.37 -6.42 -13.75
CA ASP A 105 7.77 -7.02 -14.95
C ASP A 105 6.31 -6.60 -15.18
N ASP A 106 5.75 -7.01 -16.32
CA ASP A 106 4.36 -6.71 -16.69
C ASP A 106 3.36 -7.30 -15.70
N ALA A 107 3.65 -8.47 -15.14
CA ALA A 107 2.77 -9.12 -14.17
C ALA A 107 2.63 -8.27 -12.89
N PHE A 108 3.75 -7.76 -12.38
CA PHE A 108 3.71 -6.86 -11.22
C PHE A 108 2.99 -5.54 -11.53
N ALA A 109 3.29 -4.92 -12.67
CA ALA A 109 2.64 -3.66 -13.06
C ALA A 109 1.12 -3.81 -13.16
N PHE A 110 0.63 -4.94 -13.65
CA PHE A 110 -0.80 -5.26 -13.68
C PHE A 110 -1.39 -5.40 -12.27
N GLU A 111 -0.72 -6.13 -11.38
CA GLU A 111 -1.16 -6.29 -9.98
C GLU A 111 -1.10 -4.97 -9.19
N ALA A 112 -0.14 -4.10 -9.50
CA ALA A 112 -0.06 -2.76 -8.90
C ALA A 112 -1.30 -1.90 -9.24
N GLY A 113 -1.94 -2.13 -10.39
CA GLY A 113 -3.25 -1.60 -10.73
C GLY A 113 -3.29 -0.11 -11.03
N GLU A 114 -2.14 0.52 -11.28
CA GLU A 114 -2.01 1.97 -11.45
C GLU A 114 -1.95 2.35 -12.94
N GLY A 115 -2.37 3.58 -13.23
CA GLY A 115 -2.32 4.15 -14.58
C GLY A 115 -3.08 3.31 -15.60
N ASP A 116 -2.44 2.98 -16.70
CA ASP A 116 -2.99 2.14 -17.76
C ASP A 116 -2.71 0.64 -17.60
N LEU A 117 -2.21 0.23 -16.43
CA LEU A 117 -1.85 -1.13 -16.04
C LEU A 117 -0.63 -1.71 -16.78
N THR A 118 0.11 -0.89 -17.52
CA THR A 118 1.30 -1.32 -18.26
C THR A 118 2.59 -1.12 -17.47
N LEU A 119 3.58 -1.97 -17.74
CA LEU A 119 4.93 -1.81 -17.20
C LEU A 119 5.54 -0.47 -17.61
N ARG A 120 5.34 -0.05 -18.85
CA ARG A 120 5.85 1.23 -19.37
C ARG A 120 5.37 2.41 -18.54
N TRP A 121 4.08 2.46 -18.23
CA TRP A 121 3.51 3.52 -17.40
C TRP A 121 4.09 3.46 -15.98
N TRP A 122 4.11 2.25 -15.40
CA TRP A 122 4.58 2.03 -14.05
C TRP A 122 6.04 2.47 -13.88
N LEU A 123 6.93 2.04 -14.79
CA LEU A 123 8.35 2.42 -14.76
C LEU A 123 8.53 3.94 -14.89
N THR A 124 7.81 4.58 -15.80
CA THR A 124 7.90 6.03 -16.01
C THR A 124 7.49 6.81 -14.78
N ALA A 125 6.33 6.47 -14.19
CA ALA A 125 5.79 7.15 -13.03
C ALA A 125 6.67 6.96 -11.78
N HIS A 126 7.10 5.74 -11.51
CA HIS A 126 7.89 5.45 -10.31
C HIS A 126 9.36 5.90 -10.45
N ARG A 127 9.93 5.88 -11.62
CA ARG A 127 11.27 6.46 -11.86
C ARG A 127 11.27 7.94 -11.52
N GLN A 128 10.26 8.66 -11.94
CA GLN A 128 10.12 10.08 -11.63
C GLN A 128 9.91 10.30 -10.13
N GLU A 129 8.98 9.59 -9.52
CA GLU A 129 8.68 9.71 -8.10
C GLU A 129 9.90 9.42 -7.22
N PHE A 130 10.62 8.34 -7.49
CA PHE A 130 11.80 7.97 -6.72
C PHE A 130 12.95 8.96 -6.89
N ALA A 131 13.13 9.50 -8.09
CA ALA A 131 14.14 10.54 -8.34
C ALA A 131 13.83 11.84 -7.59
N GLU A 132 12.58 12.28 -7.60
CA GLU A 132 12.14 13.47 -6.86
C GLU A 132 12.28 13.29 -5.35
N ARG A 133 11.96 12.11 -4.84
CA ARG A 133 12.17 11.78 -3.43
C ARG A 133 13.65 11.74 -3.05
N ALA A 134 14.47 11.11 -3.86
CA ALA A 134 15.91 11.03 -3.64
C ALA A 134 16.56 12.40 -3.57
N GLU A 135 16.17 13.31 -4.46
CA GLU A 135 16.63 14.70 -4.44
C GLU A 135 16.18 15.44 -3.17
N ARG A 136 14.92 15.32 -2.81
CA ARG A 136 14.35 16.01 -1.63
C ARG A 136 14.89 15.47 -0.31
N GLU A 137 15.08 14.16 -0.21
CA GLU A 137 15.44 13.48 1.04
C GLU A 137 16.94 13.20 1.16
N GLY A 138 17.73 13.43 0.10
CA GLY A 138 19.19 13.34 0.12
C GLY A 138 19.76 11.93 0.07
N PHE A 139 19.11 10.99 -0.61
CA PHE A 139 19.64 9.66 -0.84
C PHE A 139 19.90 9.38 -2.33
N GLN A 140 20.59 8.28 -2.63
CA GLN A 140 20.89 7.88 -4.01
C GLN A 140 19.84 6.88 -4.51
N VAL A 141 19.39 7.09 -5.75
CA VAL A 141 18.51 6.18 -6.45
C VAL A 141 19.02 5.92 -7.87
N GLY A 142 18.81 4.71 -8.34
CA GLY A 142 19.18 4.29 -9.71
C GLY A 142 18.37 3.07 -10.12
N GLU A 143 18.62 2.54 -11.32
CA GLU A 143 17.87 1.40 -11.89
C GLU A 143 17.99 0.11 -11.05
N ARG A 144 19.01 0.01 -10.20
CA ARG A 144 19.22 -1.12 -9.28
C ARG A 144 18.74 -0.83 -7.84
N VAL A 145 17.99 0.24 -7.62
CA VAL A 145 17.40 0.49 -6.29
C VAL A 145 16.53 -0.69 -5.86
N VAL A 146 16.62 -1.04 -4.58
CA VAL A 146 15.90 -2.18 -4.02
C VAL A 146 14.50 -1.76 -3.60
N LEU A 147 13.54 -2.52 -4.08
CA LEU A 147 12.13 -2.38 -3.78
C LEU A 147 11.63 -3.54 -2.93
N ILE A 148 10.71 -3.25 -2.04
CA ILE A 148 9.89 -4.26 -1.35
C ILE A 148 8.53 -4.27 -2.04
N LEU A 149 8.17 -5.42 -2.57
CA LEU A 149 6.90 -5.65 -3.25
C LEU A 149 5.95 -6.39 -2.30
N GLU A 150 4.83 -5.79 -2.03
CA GLU A 150 3.77 -6.37 -1.20
C GLU A 150 2.59 -6.72 -2.09
N TYR A 151 2.25 -8.00 -2.14
CA TYR A 151 1.04 -8.49 -2.81
C TYR A 151 0.00 -8.77 -1.74
N PHE A 152 -1.19 -8.21 -1.90
CA PHE A 152 -2.22 -8.26 -0.89
C PHE A 152 -3.59 -8.56 -1.47
N GLU A 153 -4.50 -8.90 -0.59
CA GLU A 153 -5.94 -8.96 -0.85
C GLU A 153 -6.68 -7.96 0.06
N ARG A 154 -7.73 -7.37 -0.46
CA ARG A 154 -8.64 -6.59 0.37
C ARG A 154 -9.48 -7.55 1.21
N VAL A 155 -9.39 -7.44 2.52
CA VAL A 155 -10.14 -8.26 3.47
C VAL A 155 -11.32 -7.50 4.09
N TRP A 156 -11.33 -6.18 3.98
CA TRP A 156 -12.40 -5.33 4.47
C TRP A 156 -12.51 -4.01 3.68
N PRO A 157 -13.73 -3.48 3.41
CA PRO A 157 -15.00 -4.15 3.62
C PRO A 157 -15.10 -5.42 2.77
N ALA A 158 -15.90 -6.38 3.24
CA ALA A 158 -16.19 -7.57 2.45
C ALA A 158 -17.00 -7.19 1.21
N ASP A 159 -16.88 -7.98 0.14
CA ASP A 159 -17.74 -7.81 -1.02
C ASP A 159 -19.21 -8.01 -0.62
N ALA A 160 -20.11 -7.21 -1.19
CA ALA A 160 -21.52 -7.40 -0.94
C ALA A 160 -21.91 -8.82 -1.38
N ALA A 161 -22.47 -9.60 -0.47
CA ALA A 161 -22.94 -10.94 -0.80
C ALA A 161 -24.03 -10.84 -1.89
N GLY A 162 -23.67 -11.14 -3.15
CA GLY A 162 -24.61 -11.11 -4.26
C GLY A 162 -24.10 -10.62 -5.60
N GLU A 163 -22.95 -10.01 -5.70
CA GLU A 163 -22.34 -9.71 -7.00
C GLU A 163 -21.36 -10.85 -7.39
N ALA A 164 -21.96 -11.93 -7.85
CA ALA A 164 -21.24 -12.88 -8.70
C ALA A 164 -21.16 -12.27 -10.12
N PRO A 165 -20.00 -12.41 -10.82
CA PRO A 165 -19.86 -11.91 -12.18
C PRO A 165 -20.81 -12.58 -13.17
#